data_5d895246f0f5717bd13d52fb4f6a34e5
#
_entry.id   5d895246f0f5717bd13d52fb4f6a34e5
#
_cell.length_a   1.000
_cell.length_b   1.000
_cell.length_c   1.000
_cell.angle_alpha   90.00
_cell.angle_beta   90.00
_cell.angle_gamma   90.00
#
_symmetry.space_group_name_H-M   'P 1'
#
loop_
_entity.id
_entity.type
_entity.pdbx_description
1 polymer ?
#
loop_
_entity_poly.entity_id
_entity_poly.type
_entity_poly.pdbx_seq_one_letter_code
_entity_poly.pdbx_strand_id
1 'polypeptide(L)'
;MSSPSPLPKPKAIVFDLLTGLLDSWTVWDASTPSKTSAEGRKWRQQYLAITYGSTTYGPGSTYEELVTRAAIESGMPPSAPEALLRHWGDLKAWPEVGPVLRELRAKGYLLGVITNCSKDKGSAAVRNAEKSAEEAGNEEEESWRFDAAITAEEIGWYKPALEAYHAVLPLLGDGGVRPEEVLFVAGSAGDVQGASKAGFKVVWNNHVGLERKGDAIPLKEGRTLSDVLEDFL
;
A
#
# COMPACT_ATOMS: atom_id res chain seq x y z
N MET A 1 -8.68 13.71 -32.91
CA MET A 1 -7.96 13.67 -31.66
C MET A 1 -7.21 12.33 -31.65
N SER A 2 -5.88 12.33 -31.69
CA SER A 2 -5.09 11.12 -31.64
C SER A 2 -5.27 10.48 -30.25
N SER A 3 -5.58 9.19 -30.21
CA SER A 3 -5.59 8.42 -28.96
C SER A 3 -4.25 8.60 -28.23
N PRO A 4 -4.23 8.79 -26.92
CA PRO A 4 -2.98 8.84 -26.18
C PRO A 4 -2.17 7.56 -26.45
N SER A 5 -0.87 7.71 -26.69
CA SER A 5 0.01 6.56 -26.86
C SER A 5 -0.07 5.66 -25.62
N PRO A 6 -0.12 4.33 -25.78
CA PRO A 6 -0.17 3.43 -24.64
C PRO A 6 1.03 3.66 -23.72
N LEU A 7 0.82 3.53 -22.41
CA LEU A 7 1.87 3.67 -21.41
C LEU A 7 2.97 2.61 -21.69
N PRO A 8 4.25 2.97 -21.61
CA PRO A 8 5.32 2.01 -21.81
C PRO A 8 5.24 0.91 -20.75
N LYS A 9 5.30 -0.35 -21.18
CA LYS A 9 5.20 -1.54 -20.34
C LYS A 9 6.27 -1.51 -19.24
N PRO A 10 5.90 -1.51 -17.94
CA PRO A 10 6.86 -1.62 -16.85
C PRO A 10 7.42 -3.04 -16.77
N LYS A 11 8.59 -3.23 -16.14
CA LYS A 11 9.09 -4.55 -15.76
C LYS A 11 8.44 -5.05 -14.48
N ALA A 12 8.19 -4.14 -13.55
CA ALA A 12 7.60 -4.45 -12.27
C ALA A 12 6.42 -3.52 -11.93
N ILE A 13 5.45 -4.07 -11.20
CA ILE A 13 4.34 -3.33 -10.60
C ILE A 13 4.47 -3.46 -9.09
N VAL A 14 4.64 -2.34 -8.41
CA VAL A 14 4.82 -2.27 -6.96
C VAL A 14 3.62 -1.59 -6.32
N PHE A 15 3.10 -2.16 -5.26
CA PHE A 15 1.87 -1.71 -4.62
C PHE A 15 2.12 -1.10 -3.23
N ASP A 16 1.39 -0.03 -2.90
CA ASP A 16 1.04 0.20 -1.50
C ASP A 16 0.11 -0.91 -1.02
N LEU A 17 0.33 -1.40 0.20
CA LEU A 17 -0.42 -2.54 0.72
C LEU A 17 -1.74 -2.13 1.37
N LEU A 18 -1.65 -1.27 2.41
CA LEU A 18 -2.76 -1.04 3.34
C LEU A 18 -3.93 -0.25 2.77
N THR A 19 -3.70 0.52 1.72
CA THR A 19 -4.75 1.30 1.05
C THR A 19 -4.84 1.00 -0.43
N GLY A 20 -3.78 0.44 -1.01
CA GLY A 20 -3.75 0.03 -2.40
C GLY A 20 -4.39 -1.32 -2.66
N LEU A 21 -4.11 -2.30 -1.80
CA LEU A 21 -4.60 -3.68 -1.94
C LEU A 21 -5.63 -4.08 -0.87
N LEU A 22 -5.52 -3.54 0.36
CA LEU A 22 -6.35 -3.97 1.48
C LEU A 22 -7.32 -2.89 1.94
N ASP A 23 -8.51 -3.29 2.37
CA ASP A 23 -9.44 -2.44 3.09
C ASP A 23 -9.04 -2.28 4.56
N SER A 24 -8.00 -1.50 4.77
CA SER A 24 -7.62 -1.15 6.13
C SER A 24 -8.51 -0.08 6.75
N TRP A 25 -9.32 0.63 5.95
CA TRP A 25 -10.24 1.65 6.47
C TRP A 25 -11.30 1.04 7.38
N THR A 26 -11.91 -0.05 6.97
CA THR A 26 -12.93 -0.75 7.77
C THR A 26 -12.37 -1.21 9.12
N VAL A 27 -11.12 -1.69 9.19
CA VAL A 27 -10.51 -2.12 10.46
C VAL A 27 -10.20 -0.93 11.38
N TRP A 28 -9.74 0.20 10.81
CA TRP A 28 -9.54 1.43 11.58
C TRP A 28 -10.86 1.98 12.12
N ASP A 29 -11.90 2.03 11.31
CA ASP A 29 -13.22 2.49 11.70
C ASP A 29 -13.81 1.62 12.84
N ALA A 30 -13.75 0.29 12.67
CA ALA A 30 -14.23 -0.68 13.66
C ALA A 30 -13.49 -0.61 15.01
N SER A 31 -12.26 -0.08 15.01
CA SER A 31 -11.41 0.05 16.20
C SER A 31 -11.67 1.34 17.00
N THR A 32 -12.49 2.26 16.49
CA THR A 32 -12.88 3.49 17.20
C THR A 32 -14.06 3.25 18.14
N PRO A 33 -14.28 4.11 19.16
CA PRO A 33 -15.42 3.99 20.06
C PRO A 33 -16.78 4.02 19.35
N SER A 34 -16.94 4.93 18.38
CA SER A 34 -18.20 5.07 17.64
C SER A 34 -18.34 4.06 16.50
N LYS A 35 -17.24 3.37 16.13
CA LYS A 35 -17.15 2.50 14.94
C LYS A 35 -17.56 3.21 13.65
N THR A 36 -17.28 4.50 13.55
CA THR A 36 -17.64 5.33 12.39
C THR A 36 -16.43 5.71 11.57
N SER A 37 -16.64 5.92 10.27
CA SER A 37 -15.62 6.41 9.37
C SER A 37 -15.11 7.82 9.70
N ALA A 38 -15.90 8.63 10.40
CA ALA A 38 -15.49 9.97 10.83
C ALA A 38 -14.33 9.91 11.84
N GLU A 39 -14.45 9.06 12.87
CA GLU A 39 -13.38 8.85 13.87
C GLU A 39 -12.20 8.11 13.28
N GLY A 40 -12.43 7.03 12.54
CA GLY A 40 -11.36 6.24 11.91
C GLY A 40 -10.53 7.09 10.93
N ARG A 41 -11.18 7.91 10.10
CA ARG A 41 -10.49 8.85 9.20
C ARG A 41 -9.69 9.90 9.95
N LYS A 42 -10.25 10.51 11.01
CA LYS A 42 -9.54 11.50 11.83
C LYS A 42 -8.27 10.92 12.44
N TRP A 43 -8.37 9.75 13.06
CA TRP A 43 -7.22 9.05 13.63
C TRP A 43 -6.18 8.70 12.59
N ARG A 44 -6.60 8.10 11.47
CA ARG A 44 -5.69 7.72 10.39
C ARG A 44 -5.03 8.91 9.71
N GLN A 45 -5.74 10.03 9.53
CA GLN A 45 -5.15 11.27 9.02
C GLN A 45 -4.05 11.79 9.94
N GLN A 46 -4.24 11.68 11.27
CA GLN A 46 -3.21 12.04 12.23
C GLN A 46 -1.99 11.10 12.15
N TYR A 47 -2.22 9.78 12.02
CA TYR A 47 -1.14 8.82 11.78
C TYR A 47 -0.34 9.17 10.52
N LEU A 48 -1.00 9.46 9.42
CA LEU A 48 -0.35 9.88 8.18
C LEU A 48 0.41 11.19 8.35
N ALA A 49 -0.12 12.17 9.07
CA ALA A 49 0.56 13.44 9.34
C ALA A 49 1.86 13.23 10.14
N ILE A 50 1.84 12.34 11.13
CA ILE A 50 3.03 11.99 11.93
C ILE A 50 4.08 11.29 11.07
N THR A 51 3.69 10.30 10.28
CA THR A 51 4.62 9.55 9.41
C THR A 51 5.20 10.40 8.29
N TYR A 52 4.46 11.39 7.78
CA TYR A 52 5.00 12.38 6.84
C TYR A 52 6.05 13.30 7.48
N GLY A 53 5.97 13.54 8.77
CA GLY A 53 6.94 14.34 9.54
C GLY A 53 8.11 13.51 10.11
N SER A 54 7.95 12.19 10.24
CA SER A 54 8.95 11.27 10.83
C SER A 54 9.24 10.14 9.86
N THR A 55 10.28 10.32 9.07
CA THR A 55 10.60 9.40 7.96
C THR A 55 11.38 8.16 8.39
N THR A 56 12.03 8.17 9.57
CA THR A 56 12.82 7.03 10.08
C THR A 56 12.00 6.10 10.95
N TYR A 57 12.20 4.79 10.76
CA TYR A 57 11.68 3.74 11.64
C TYR A 57 12.69 3.43 12.73
N GLY A 58 12.25 3.28 13.99
CA GLY A 58 13.12 2.94 15.12
C GLY A 58 12.46 3.19 16.47
N PRO A 59 13.19 3.09 17.59
CA PRO A 59 12.66 3.38 18.92
C PRO A 59 12.01 4.75 19.00
N GLY A 60 10.79 4.83 19.55
CA GLY A 60 9.98 6.05 19.61
C GLY A 60 9.23 6.39 18.30
N SER A 61 9.42 5.59 17.25
CA SER A 61 8.78 5.76 15.95
C SER A 61 8.46 4.43 15.26
N THR A 62 8.25 3.35 16.01
CA THR A 62 7.73 2.09 15.46
C THR A 62 6.28 2.27 15.00
N TYR A 63 5.79 1.40 14.13
CA TYR A 63 4.42 1.46 13.64
C TYR A 63 3.40 1.54 14.77
N GLU A 64 3.53 0.67 15.77
CA GLU A 64 2.64 0.57 16.92
C GLU A 64 2.68 1.82 17.80
N GLU A 65 3.86 2.39 17.99
CA GLU A 65 4.04 3.66 18.74
C GLU A 65 3.41 4.84 18.00
N LEU A 66 3.59 4.94 16.67
CA LEU A 66 3.00 6.00 15.87
C LEU A 66 1.47 5.88 15.78
N VAL A 67 0.94 4.67 15.66
CA VAL A 67 -0.50 4.40 15.71
C VAL A 67 -1.08 4.83 17.05
N THR A 68 -0.41 4.49 18.16
CA THR A 68 -0.82 4.85 19.53
C THR A 68 -0.74 6.36 19.75
N ARG A 69 0.35 6.99 19.32
CA ARG A 69 0.52 8.43 19.40
C ARG A 69 -0.56 9.17 18.61
N ALA A 70 -0.85 8.72 17.40
CA ALA A 70 -1.91 9.30 16.57
C ALA A 70 -3.30 9.15 17.24
N ALA A 71 -3.56 8.03 17.91
CA ALA A 71 -4.79 7.83 18.67
C ALA A 71 -4.95 8.89 19.78
N ILE A 72 -3.92 9.08 20.60
CA ILE A 72 -3.89 10.07 21.68
C ILE A 72 -4.11 11.48 21.12
N GLU A 73 -3.37 11.87 20.10
CA GLU A 73 -3.45 13.20 19.46
C GLU A 73 -4.80 13.45 18.77
N SER A 74 -5.52 12.38 18.38
CA SER A 74 -6.87 12.44 17.81
C SER A 74 -7.98 12.40 18.85
N GLY A 75 -7.63 12.22 20.14
CA GLY A 75 -8.59 12.10 21.23
C GLY A 75 -9.24 10.73 21.34
N MET A 76 -8.62 9.68 20.77
CA MET A 76 -9.08 8.29 20.92
C MET A 76 -8.66 7.74 22.29
N PRO A 77 -9.46 6.85 22.89
CA PRO A 77 -9.09 6.17 24.13
C PRO A 77 -7.94 5.15 23.89
N PRO A 78 -7.18 4.79 24.94
CA PRO A 78 -6.09 3.80 24.83
C PRO A 78 -6.52 2.44 24.26
N SER A 79 -7.80 2.08 24.40
CA SER A 79 -8.36 0.83 23.87
C SER A 79 -8.45 0.81 22.33
N ALA A 80 -8.44 1.98 21.66
CA ALA A 80 -8.55 2.04 20.19
C ALA A 80 -7.32 1.44 19.48
N PRO A 81 -6.06 1.85 19.77
CA PRO A 81 -4.89 1.21 19.18
C PRO A 81 -4.76 -0.27 19.54
N GLU A 82 -5.12 -0.66 20.77
CA GLU A 82 -5.15 -2.08 21.17
C GLU A 82 -6.15 -2.88 20.32
N ALA A 83 -7.35 -2.33 20.07
CA ALA A 83 -8.35 -2.95 19.22
C ALA A 83 -7.86 -3.08 17.78
N LEU A 84 -7.28 -2.02 17.20
CA LEU A 84 -6.73 -2.05 15.85
C LEU A 84 -5.66 -3.15 15.69
N LEU A 85 -4.71 -3.21 16.62
CA LEU A 85 -3.62 -4.21 16.56
C LEU A 85 -4.12 -5.65 16.78
N ARG A 86 -5.17 -5.82 17.59
CA ARG A 86 -5.82 -7.13 17.83
C ARG A 86 -6.57 -7.61 16.58
N HIS A 87 -7.28 -6.72 15.91
CA HIS A 87 -8.05 -7.00 14.71
C HIS A 87 -7.25 -6.88 13.40
N TRP A 88 -5.93 -6.78 13.50
CA TRP A 88 -5.08 -6.65 12.32
C TRP A 88 -5.21 -7.81 11.33
N GLY A 89 -5.47 -9.01 11.85
CA GLY A 89 -5.72 -10.20 11.04
C GLY A 89 -7.03 -10.17 10.23
N ASP A 90 -7.96 -9.27 10.57
CA ASP A 90 -9.25 -9.11 9.89
C ASP A 90 -9.15 -8.26 8.61
N LEU A 91 -7.95 -7.72 8.30
CA LEU A 91 -7.69 -7.00 7.05
C LEU A 91 -8.05 -7.88 5.85
N LYS A 92 -8.90 -7.35 4.98
CA LYS A 92 -9.33 -8.04 3.75
C LYS A 92 -8.81 -7.30 2.53
N ALA A 93 -8.47 -8.06 1.51
CA ALA A 93 -8.22 -7.49 0.19
C ALA A 93 -9.53 -6.95 -0.42
N TRP A 94 -9.41 -5.92 -1.26
CA TRP A 94 -10.52 -5.50 -2.10
C TRP A 94 -10.91 -6.64 -3.03
N PRO A 95 -12.20 -6.77 -3.43
CA PRO A 95 -12.68 -7.94 -4.16
C PRO A 95 -11.94 -8.23 -5.47
N GLU A 96 -11.46 -7.19 -6.14
CA GLU A 96 -10.75 -7.30 -7.41
C GLU A 96 -9.26 -7.66 -7.27
N VAL A 97 -8.68 -7.60 -6.06
CA VAL A 97 -7.23 -7.76 -5.86
C VAL A 97 -6.73 -9.12 -6.31
N GLY A 98 -7.36 -10.19 -5.87
CA GLY A 98 -6.94 -11.54 -6.22
C GLY A 98 -6.90 -11.77 -7.74
N PRO A 99 -8.01 -11.57 -8.46
CA PRO A 99 -8.04 -11.70 -9.92
C PRO A 99 -6.99 -10.82 -10.63
N VAL A 100 -6.85 -9.55 -10.25
CA VAL A 100 -5.90 -8.61 -10.86
C VAL A 100 -4.46 -9.06 -10.65
N LEU A 101 -4.07 -9.45 -9.43
CA LEU A 101 -2.72 -9.93 -9.13
C LEU A 101 -2.35 -11.16 -9.97
N ARG A 102 -3.29 -12.08 -10.15
CA ARG A 102 -3.09 -13.28 -10.98
C ARG A 102 -2.91 -12.92 -12.45
N GLU A 103 -3.76 -12.05 -12.98
CA GLU A 103 -3.66 -11.62 -14.37
C GLU A 103 -2.32 -10.93 -14.67
N LEU A 104 -1.89 -10.02 -13.81
CA LEU A 104 -0.59 -9.35 -13.93
C LEU A 104 0.56 -10.35 -13.90
N ARG A 105 0.50 -11.36 -13.01
CA ARG A 105 1.49 -12.43 -12.95
C ARG A 105 1.51 -13.25 -14.25
N ALA A 106 0.36 -13.62 -14.77
CA ALA A 106 0.23 -14.36 -16.01
C ALA A 106 0.79 -13.59 -17.23
N LYS A 107 0.76 -12.24 -17.18
CA LYS A 107 1.37 -11.38 -18.20
C LYS A 107 2.88 -11.14 -18.00
N GLY A 108 3.47 -11.78 -16.99
CA GLY A 108 4.90 -11.79 -16.73
C GLY A 108 5.45 -10.56 -16.02
N TYR A 109 4.61 -9.79 -15.32
CA TYR A 109 5.09 -8.70 -14.47
C TYR A 109 5.70 -9.24 -13.18
N LEU A 110 6.80 -8.62 -12.73
CA LEU A 110 7.28 -8.77 -11.35
C LEU A 110 6.37 -7.95 -10.43
N LEU A 111 5.93 -8.55 -9.32
CA LEU A 111 4.97 -7.93 -8.41
C LEU A 111 5.60 -7.72 -7.04
N GLY A 112 5.63 -6.46 -6.59
CA GLY A 112 6.21 -6.10 -5.30
C GLY A 112 5.28 -5.31 -4.40
N VAL A 113 5.60 -5.26 -3.10
CA VAL A 113 4.87 -4.51 -2.07
C VAL A 113 5.83 -3.71 -1.21
N ILE A 114 5.48 -2.45 -0.94
CA ILE A 114 6.14 -1.60 0.06
C ILE A 114 5.09 -1.11 1.05
N THR A 115 5.29 -1.36 2.35
CA THR A 115 4.32 -0.97 3.37
C THR A 115 4.93 -0.25 4.57
N ASN A 116 4.22 0.77 5.08
CA ASN A 116 4.60 1.51 6.29
C ASN A 116 4.16 0.76 7.57
N CYS A 117 4.68 -0.45 7.76
CA CYS A 117 4.37 -1.31 8.91
C CYS A 117 5.62 -1.78 9.63
N SER A 118 5.44 -2.29 10.85
CA SER A 118 6.36 -3.24 11.48
C SER A 118 6.43 -4.52 10.66
N LYS A 119 7.50 -5.28 10.81
CA LYS A 119 7.71 -6.55 10.10
C LYS A 119 6.57 -7.53 10.33
N ASP A 120 6.18 -7.72 11.58
CA ASP A 120 5.12 -8.67 11.92
C ASP A 120 3.77 -8.27 11.33
N LYS A 121 3.39 -6.99 11.46
CA LYS A 121 2.13 -6.47 10.92
C LYS A 121 2.13 -6.43 9.40
N GLY A 122 3.25 -6.05 8.80
CA GLY A 122 3.41 -6.03 7.35
C GLY A 122 3.33 -7.43 6.76
N SER A 123 4.05 -8.41 7.33
CA SER A 123 4.01 -9.81 6.88
C SER A 123 2.61 -10.41 6.95
N ALA A 124 1.87 -10.16 8.04
CA ALA A 124 0.49 -10.62 8.18
C ALA A 124 -0.44 -9.99 7.12
N ALA A 125 -0.28 -8.69 6.86
CA ALA A 125 -1.06 -7.98 5.85
C ALA A 125 -0.72 -8.44 4.42
N VAL A 126 0.57 -8.64 4.10
CA VAL A 126 1.02 -9.22 2.82
C VAL A 126 0.37 -10.57 2.60
N ARG A 127 0.35 -11.42 3.63
CA ARG A 127 -0.25 -12.77 3.57
C ARG A 127 -1.75 -12.71 3.24
N ASN A 128 -2.48 -11.70 3.74
CA ASN A 128 -3.90 -11.52 3.40
C ASN A 128 -4.11 -11.13 1.93
N ALA A 129 -3.23 -10.31 1.35
CA ALA A 129 -3.28 -9.99 -0.08
C ALA A 129 -2.92 -11.21 -0.95
N GLU A 130 -1.89 -11.97 -0.57
CA GLU A 130 -1.50 -13.21 -1.24
C GLU A 130 -2.61 -14.26 -1.22
N LYS A 131 -3.26 -14.42 -0.06
CA LYS A 131 -4.38 -15.33 0.10
C LYS A 131 -5.55 -14.99 -0.84
N SER A 132 -5.82 -13.71 -1.08
CA SER A 132 -6.85 -13.33 -2.06
C SER A 132 -6.51 -13.78 -3.48
N ALA A 133 -5.22 -13.78 -3.84
CA ALA A 133 -4.78 -14.31 -5.13
C ALA A 133 -4.85 -15.85 -5.19
N GLU A 134 -4.55 -16.53 -4.08
CA GLU A 134 -4.73 -17.99 -3.97
C GLU A 134 -6.21 -18.37 -4.15
N GLU A 135 -7.12 -17.69 -3.42
CA GLU A 135 -8.57 -17.93 -3.48
C GLU A 135 -9.17 -17.63 -4.87
N ALA A 136 -8.56 -16.75 -5.65
CA ALA A 136 -8.96 -16.44 -7.01
C ALA A 136 -8.44 -17.45 -8.05
N GLY A 137 -7.60 -18.41 -7.67
CA GLY A 137 -7.02 -19.45 -8.51
C GLY A 137 -7.70 -20.80 -8.37
N ASN A 138 -7.07 -21.82 -8.95
CA ASN A 138 -7.51 -23.21 -8.81
C ASN A 138 -6.83 -23.84 -7.58
N GLU A 139 -7.53 -24.80 -6.93
CA GLU A 139 -7.05 -25.49 -5.72
C GLU A 139 -5.72 -26.28 -5.93
N GLU A 140 -5.36 -26.59 -7.16
CA GLU A 140 -4.15 -27.35 -7.50
C GLU A 140 -2.89 -26.48 -7.68
N GLU A 141 -3.01 -25.13 -7.61
CA GLU A 141 -1.88 -24.25 -7.80
C GLU A 141 -1.07 -24.07 -6.51
N GLU A 142 0.26 -23.96 -6.67
CA GLU A 142 1.17 -23.63 -5.58
C GLU A 142 0.80 -22.28 -4.91
N SER A 143 1.20 -22.14 -3.65
CA SER A 143 0.93 -20.91 -2.89
C SER A 143 1.43 -19.68 -3.63
N TRP A 144 0.52 -18.73 -3.90
CA TRP A 144 0.83 -17.48 -4.57
C TRP A 144 1.63 -16.52 -3.66
N ARG A 145 2.70 -15.93 -4.17
CA ARG A 145 3.56 -14.99 -3.42
C ARG A 145 3.95 -13.79 -4.28
N PHE A 146 4.15 -12.62 -3.64
CA PHE A 146 4.86 -11.51 -4.27
C PHE A 146 6.31 -11.88 -4.55
N ASP A 147 6.91 -11.29 -5.60
CA ASP A 147 8.34 -11.44 -5.88
C ASP A 147 9.19 -10.70 -4.85
N ALA A 148 8.66 -9.60 -4.30
CA ALA A 148 9.28 -8.83 -3.22
C ALA A 148 8.21 -8.22 -2.33
N ALA A 149 8.40 -8.28 -1.02
CA ALA A 149 7.58 -7.57 -0.05
C ALA A 149 8.50 -7.02 1.04
N ILE A 150 8.40 -5.72 1.32
CA ILE A 150 9.30 -5.06 2.28
C ILE A 150 8.53 -4.05 3.14
N THR A 151 8.89 -3.99 4.41
CA THR A 151 8.26 -3.15 5.43
C THR A 151 9.15 -1.99 5.84
N ALA A 152 8.55 -0.92 6.39
CA ALA A 152 9.32 0.21 6.92
C ALA A 152 10.32 -0.20 7.99
N GLU A 153 10.01 -1.19 8.82
CA GLU A 153 10.95 -1.73 9.83
C GLU A 153 12.19 -2.35 9.21
N GLU A 154 12.02 -3.15 8.13
CA GLU A 154 13.14 -3.78 7.43
C GLU A 154 14.00 -2.76 6.68
N ILE A 155 13.38 -1.70 6.18
CA ILE A 155 14.05 -0.62 5.45
C ILE A 155 14.72 0.37 6.40
N GLY A 156 14.15 0.61 7.59
CA GLY A 156 14.51 1.69 8.51
C GLY A 156 13.92 3.06 8.11
N TRP A 157 13.01 3.10 7.13
CA TRP A 157 12.40 4.32 6.61
C TRP A 157 10.92 4.15 6.29
N TYR A 158 10.13 5.17 6.62
CA TYR A 158 8.73 5.27 6.19
C TYR A 158 8.62 5.94 4.81
N LYS A 159 7.69 5.49 3.99
CA LYS A 159 7.20 6.33 2.89
C LYS A 159 6.64 7.64 3.51
N PRO A 160 6.93 8.83 2.95
CA PRO A 160 7.39 9.07 1.58
C PRO A 160 8.92 9.27 1.42
N ALA A 161 9.76 8.79 2.32
CA ALA A 161 11.21 8.83 2.12
C ALA A 161 11.62 8.07 0.85
N LEU A 162 12.58 8.59 0.10
CA LEU A 162 13.02 7.96 -1.16
C LEU A 162 13.62 6.57 -0.93
N GLU A 163 14.33 6.41 0.18
CA GLU A 163 14.92 5.16 0.63
C GLU A 163 13.86 4.06 0.75
N ALA A 164 12.66 4.41 1.22
CA ALA A 164 11.55 3.45 1.35
C ALA A 164 11.09 2.91 0.00
N TYR A 165 11.05 3.74 -1.05
CA TYR A 165 10.66 3.28 -2.39
C TYR A 165 11.80 2.53 -3.09
N HIS A 166 13.04 2.99 -2.96
CA HIS A 166 14.18 2.38 -3.65
C HIS A 166 14.57 1.03 -3.06
N ALA A 167 14.23 0.74 -1.80
CA ALA A 167 14.60 -0.51 -1.13
C ALA A 167 14.04 -1.77 -1.81
N VAL A 168 12.93 -1.68 -2.54
CA VAL A 168 12.35 -2.83 -3.25
C VAL A 168 13.08 -3.14 -4.57
N LEU A 169 13.75 -2.16 -5.18
CA LEU A 169 14.34 -2.29 -6.52
C LEU A 169 15.32 -3.46 -6.68
N PRO A 170 16.28 -3.67 -5.75
CA PRO A 170 17.22 -4.78 -5.85
C PRO A 170 16.60 -6.15 -5.57
N LEU A 171 15.38 -6.19 -5.03
CA LEU A 171 14.66 -7.42 -4.68
C LEU A 171 13.80 -7.95 -5.85
N LEU A 172 13.61 -7.15 -6.90
CA LEU A 172 12.76 -7.49 -8.04
C LEU A 172 13.59 -8.07 -9.17
N GLY A 173 13.43 -9.38 -9.39
CA GLY A 173 14.11 -10.13 -10.45
C GLY A 173 15.62 -10.25 -10.28
N ASP A 174 16.25 -10.98 -11.21
CA ASP A 174 17.70 -11.16 -11.24
C ASP A 174 18.42 -9.87 -11.64
N GLY A 175 19.11 -9.23 -10.70
CA GLY A 175 19.84 -7.97 -10.91
C GLY A 175 19.05 -6.70 -10.63
N GLY A 176 17.81 -6.81 -10.15
CA GLY A 176 16.96 -5.67 -9.77
C GLY A 176 16.36 -4.93 -10.96
N VAL A 177 15.59 -3.88 -10.67
CA VAL A 177 14.95 -3.01 -11.67
C VAL A 177 15.32 -1.56 -11.41
N ARG A 178 15.26 -0.72 -12.46
CA ARG A 178 15.46 0.73 -12.32
C ARG A 178 14.14 1.42 -11.99
N PRO A 179 14.18 2.59 -11.32
CA PRO A 179 12.97 3.32 -10.93
C PRO A 179 11.98 3.55 -12.10
N GLU A 180 12.47 3.96 -13.26
CA GLU A 180 11.64 4.25 -14.44
C GLU A 180 11.01 3.00 -15.09
N GLU A 181 11.43 1.81 -14.68
CA GLU A 181 10.89 0.51 -15.12
C GLU A 181 9.78 0.00 -14.18
N VAL A 182 9.50 0.76 -13.08
CA VAL A 182 8.47 0.43 -12.10
C VAL A 182 7.23 1.27 -12.33
N LEU A 183 6.07 0.61 -12.31
CA LEU A 183 4.77 1.23 -12.09
C LEU A 183 4.40 1.06 -10.61
N PHE A 184 4.22 2.17 -9.90
CA PHE A 184 3.77 2.14 -8.51
C PHE A 184 2.27 2.39 -8.43
N VAL A 185 1.56 1.48 -7.75
CA VAL A 185 0.13 1.62 -7.47
C VAL A 185 -0.03 2.23 -6.09
N ALA A 186 -0.25 3.53 -6.05
CA ALA A 186 -0.48 4.28 -4.83
C ALA A 186 -1.88 4.01 -4.28
N GLY A 187 -2.01 3.88 -2.97
CA GLY A 187 -3.30 3.86 -2.26
C GLY A 187 -3.60 5.17 -1.52
N SER A 188 -2.63 6.07 -1.42
CA SER A 188 -2.74 7.36 -0.76
C SER A 188 -2.17 8.50 -1.60
N ALA A 189 -2.67 9.72 -1.37
CA ALA A 189 -2.15 10.92 -2.03
C ALA A 189 -0.66 11.17 -1.75
N GLY A 190 -0.20 10.73 -0.57
CA GLY A 190 1.21 10.85 -0.21
C GLY A 190 2.12 9.93 -0.97
N ASP A 191 1.67 8.73 -1.27
CA ASP A 191 2.39 7.78 -2.10
C ASP A 191 2.50 8.29 -3.55
N VAL A 192 1.46 8.97 -4.07
CA VAL A 192 1.55 9.61 -5.40
C VAL A 192 2.74 10.56 -5.46
N GLN A 193 2.86 11.44 -4.47
CA GLN A 193 3.96 12.41 -4.41
C GLN A 193 5.32 11.73 -4.16
N GLY A 194 5.39 10.79 -3.20
CA GLY A 194 6.64 10.12 -2.81
C GLY A 194 7.20 9.23 -3.90
N ALA A 195 6.40 8.35 -4.48
CA ALA A 195 6.81 7.44 -5.55
C ALA A 195 7.19 8.20 -6.84
N SER A 196 6.48 9.29 -7.17
CA SER A 196 6.86 10.15 -8.30
C SER A 196 8.22 10.78 -8.10
N LYS A 197 8.52 11.28 -6.87
CA LYS A 197 9.85 11.82 -6.53
C LYS A 197 10.94 10.74 -6.55
N ALA A 198 10.59 9.48 -6.24
CA ALA A 198 11.50 8.36 -6.34
C ALA A 198 11.78 7.91 -7.79
N GLY A 199 11.17 8.55 -8.78
CA GLY A 199 11.36 8.26 -10.21
C GLY A 199 10.46 7.16 -10.76
N PHE A 200 9.47 6.71 -10.00
CA PHE A 200 8.51 5.71 -10.45
C PHE A 200 7.41 6.34 -11.31
N LYS A 201 6.86 5.57 -12.24
CA LYS A 201 5.56 5.87 -12.83
C LYS A 201 4.48 5.54 -11.81
N VAL A 202 3.48 6.38 -11.66
CA VAL A 202 2.48 6.23 -10.60
C VAL A 202 1.08 6.23 -11.16
N VAL A 203 0.28 5.24 -10.76
CA VAL A 203 -1.17 5.25 -10.85
C VAL A 203 -1.76 5.28 -9.44
N TRP A 204 -2.96 5.82 -9.28
CA TRP A 204 -3.57 5.96 -7.98
C TRP A 204 -4.90 5.21 -7.86
N ASN A 205 -4.89 4.10 -7.12
CA ASN A 205 -6.09 3.41 -6.68
C ASN A 205 -6.72 4.19 -5.50
N ASN A 206 -7.51 5.21 -5.82
CA ASN A 206 -8.17 6.08 -4.86
C ASN A 206 -9.53 5.52 -4.43
N HIS A 207 -9.52 4.30 -3.88
CA HIS A 207 -10.73 3.53 -3.58
C HIS A 207 -11.74 4.31 -2.71
N VAL A 208 -11.27 5.03 -1.71
CA VAL A 208 -12.12 5.76 -0.75
C VAL A 208 -12.29 7.26 -1.06
N GLY A 209 -11.72 7.76 -2.16
CA GLY A 209 -11.89 9.14 -2.59
C GLY A 209 -11.16 10.17 -1.73
N LEU A 210 -9.89 9.95 -1.49
CA LEU A 210 -9.03 10.92 -0.81
C LEU A 210 -8.76 12.13 -1.71
N GLU A 211 -8.59 13.29 -1.08
CA GLU A 211 -8.15 14.50 -1.79
C GLU A 211 -6.67 14.38 -2.20
N ARG A 212 -6.34 14.98 -3.34
CA ARG A 212 -4.95 15.07 -3.81
C ARG A 212 -4.11 15.91 -2.86
N LYS A 213 -2.83 15.55 -2.73
CA LYS A 213 -1.83 16.30 -1.95
C LYS A 213 -0.56 16.47 -2.76
N GLY A 214 0.02 17.68 -2.71
CA GLY A 214 1.22 18.02 -3.47
C GLY A 214 0.95 18.22 -4.97
N ASP A 215 2.03 18.31 -5.74
CA ASP A 215 1.99 18.71 -7.16
C ASP A 215 2.09 17.53 -8.14
N ALA A 216 2.39 16.32 -7.63
CA ALA A 216 2.50 15.13 -8.47
C ALA A 216 1.14 14.71 -9.01
N ILE A 217 1.09 14.47 -10.31
CA ILE A 217 -0.10 14.01 -11.03
C ILE A 217 0.13 12.55 -11.37
N PRO A 218 -0.73 11.61 -10.90
CA PRO A 218 -0.63 10.22 -11.30
C PRO A 218 -0.96 10.08 -12.80
N LEU A 219 -0.39 9.08 -13.46
CA LEU A 219 -0.71 8.76 -14.85
C LEU A 219 -2.18 8.41 -15.04
N LYS A 220 -2.76 7.76 -14.04
CA LYS A 220 -4.19 7.44 -13.96
C LYS A 220 -4.66 7.43 -12.52
N GLU A 221 -5.90 7.87 -12.29
CA GLU A 221 -6.59 7.77 -11.01
C GLU A 221 -7.93 7.06 -11.24
N GLY A 222 -8.26 6.13 -10.37
CA GLY A 222 -9.50 5.36 -10.42
C GLY A 222 -9.93 4.87 -9.06
N ARG A 223 -11.08 4.18 -9.01
CA ARG A 223 -11.67 3.68 -7.76
C ARG A 223 -11.39 2.20 -7.52
N THR A 224 -10.89 1.50 -8.51
CA THR A 224 -10.54 0.08 -8.43
C THR A 224 -9.16 -0.14 -9.06
N LEU A 225 -8.53 -1.27 -8.72
CA LEU A 225 -7.30 -1.69 -9.38
C LEU A 225 -7.50 -1.91 -10.87
N SER A 226 -8.64 -2.48 -11.26
CA SER A 226 -8.97 -2.70 -12.67
C SER A 226 -9.04 -1.40 -13.46
N ASP A 227 -9.59 -0.33 -12.87
CA ASP A 227 -9.63 0.97 -13.52
C ASP A 227 -8.23 1.53 -13.79
N VAL A 228 -7.35 1.47 -12.80
CA VAL A 228 -6.02 2.13 -12.88
C VAL A 228 -4.99 1.28 -13.62
N LEU A 229 -5.24 -0.01 -13.78
CA LEU A 229 -4.34 -0.98 -14.42
C LEU A 229 -4.88 -1.50 -15.76
N GLU A 230 -5.98 -0.95 -16.32
CA GLU A 230 -6.61 -1.46 -17.54
C GLU A 230 -5.64 -1.61 -18.72
N ASP A 231 -4.63 -0.73 -18.83
CA ASP A 231 -3.62 -0.80 -19.89
C ASP A 231 -2.62 -1.97 -19.72
N PHE A 232 -2.66 -2.64 -18.58
CA PHE A 232 -1.73 -3.70 -18.18
C PHE A 232 -2.42 -5.06 -17.95
N LEU A 233 -3.77 -5.05 -17.87
CA LEU A 233 -4.63 -6.24 -17.70
C LEU A 233 -5.04 -6.91 -19.03
#